data_02ffa06e9f05c1d15d52ff11179bbd44
#
_entry.id   02ffa06e9f05c1d15d52ff11179bbd44
#
_cell.length_a   1.000
_cell.length_b   1.000
_cell.length_c   1.000
_cell.angle_alpha   90.00
_cell.angle_beta   90.00
_cell.angle_gamma   90.00
#
_symmetry.space_group_name_H-M   'P 1'
#
loop_
_entity.id
_entity.type
_entity.pdbx_description
1 polymer ?
#
loop_
_entity_poly.entity_id
_entity_poly.type
_entity_poly.pdbx_seq_one_letter_code
_entity_poly.pdbx_strand_id
1 'polypeptide(L)'
;MIKLLTDSVASIPACDAEAMGIDVISLYVYEGDVEHVDAEMDLDAFYARLPQMSDDIPTSSQPSQQAFEEYFERAAVQGDEVLGVFISSKMSGTFDGALRAARAVHARNIDFKAAIVDTYSTGWDQAYCVLAAQKAIARGASLEESARAAVEAVERTRFLFSPTNLTFLQKGGRIGAAKALLGNLVRIVPVLTVRDGMPLDIAKARTQKKAIAQAFEIFKADAEEKGLEDAVVHYIGSPDDATEWARTVVEPFLGRAVRVLPVSPVVGLHVGPAMGIAYTCARPLEGKLTEKADLVAFVR
;
A
#
# COMPACT_ATOMS: atom_id res chain seq x y z
N MET A 1 19.20 -0.12 -18.25
CA MET A 1 19.01 0.48 -16.89
C MET A 1 17.94 -0.32 -16.15
N ILE A 2 17.76 -0.08 -14.83
CA ILE A 2 16.61 -0.67 -14.09
C ILE A 2 15.48 0.35 -14.04
N LYS A 3 14.31 -0.01 -14.59
CA LYS A 3 13.06 0.72 -14.46
C LYS A 3 12.34 0.23 -13.21
N LEU A 4 11.98 1.16 -12.32
CA LEU A 4 11.22 0.83 -11.11
C LEU A 4 9.74 1.13 -11.34
N LEU A 5 8.91 0.08 -11.27
CA LEU A 5 7.48 0.14 -11.48
C LEU A 5 6.73 -0.21 -10.19
N THR A 6 5.71 0.57 -9.86
CA THR A 6 4.74 0.23 -8.81
C THR A 6 3.32 0.45 -9.30
N ASP A 7 2.33 0.10 -8.50
CA ASP A 7 0.93 0.41 -8.79
C ASP A 7 0.42 1.64 -8.02
N SER A 8 -0.73 2.18 -8.43
CA SER A 8 -1.29 3.41 -7.87
C SER A 8 -1.67 3.30 -6.39
N VAL A 9 -1.93 2.09 -5.88
CA VAL A 9 -2.31 1.91 -4.46
C VAL A 9 -1.14 2.03 -3.49
N ALA A 10 0.11 2.16 -3.97
CA ALA A 10 1.22 2.62 -3.15
C ALA A 10 1.00 4.04 -2.61
N SER A 11 0.10 4.80 -3.23
CA SER A 11 -0.31 6.16 -2.83
C SER A 11 0.85 7.15 -2.79
N ILE A 12 1.87 6.94 -3.63
CA ILE A 12 2.98 7.88 -3.81
C ILE A 12 2.46 9.06 -4.64
N PRO A 13 2.58 10.31 -4.16
CA PRO A 13 2.19 11.46 -4.97
C PRO A 13 2.91 11.49 -6.32
N ALA A 14 2.20 11.87 -7.39
CA ALA A 14 2.74 11.84 -8.75
C ALA A 14 4.05 12.65 -8.90
N CYS A 15 4.11 13.84 -8.26
CA CYS A 15 5.32 14.65 -8.27
C CYS A 15 6.52 13.96 -7.59
N ASP A 16 6.28 13.19 -6.54
CA ASP A 16 7.33 12.44 -5.84
C ASP A 16 7.79 11.25 -6.69
N ALA A 17 6.85 10.51 -7.28
CA ALA A 17 7.16 9.38 -8.17
C ALA A 17 8.01 9.85 -9.36
N GLU A 18 7.60 10.93 -10.03
CA GLU A 18 8.34 11.53 -11.15
C GLU A 18 9.76 11.96 -10.73
N ALA A 19 9.87 12.70 -9.62
CA ALA A 19 11.16 13.17 -9.11
C ALA A 19 12.14 12.03 -8.76
N MET A 20 11.61 10.87 -8.36
CA MET A 20 12.39 9.69 -7.98
C MET A 20 12.57 8.68 -9.12
N GLY A 21 12.01 8.93 -10.31
CA GLY A 21 12.08 8.00 -11.45
C GLY A 21 11.31 6.70 -11.19
N ILE A 22 10.20 6.77 -10.49
CA ILE A 22 9.30 5.64 -10.21
C ILE A 22 8.13 5.71 -11.19
N ASP A 23 7.99 4.68 -12.01
CA ASP A 23 6.84 4.55 -12.91
C ASP A 23 5.65 3.97 -12.13
N VAL A 24 4.45 4.48 -12.41
CA VAL A 24 3.22 4.03 -11.75
C VAL A 24 2.25 3.48 -12.78
N ILE A 25 1.82 2.22 -12.60
CA ILE A 25 0.72 1.65 -13.37
C ILE A 25 -0.57 1.72 -12.54
N SER A 26 -1.63 2.30 -13.15
CA SER A 26 -2.86 2.57 -12.40
C SER A 26 -3.79 1.37 -12.34
N LEU A 27 -4.39 1.17 -11.17
CA LEU A 27 -5.63 0.40 -11.02
C LEU A 27 -6.80 1.26 -11.50
N TYR A 28 -8.01 0.67 -11.48
CA TYR A 28 -9.24 1.33 -11.94
C TYR A 28 -10.35 1.24 -10.91
N VAL A 29 -11.19 2.27 -10.88
CA VAL A 29 -12.44 2.32 -10.10
C VAL A 29 -13.61 2.37 -11.06
N TYR A 30 -14.65 1.57 -10.79
CA TYR A 30 -15.89 1.54 -11.56
C TYR A 30 -17.05 2.04 -10.71
N GLU A 31 -17.63 3.18 -11.12
CA GLU A 31 -18.89 3.71 -10.60
C GLU A 31 -20.02 3.34 -11.60
N GLY A 32 -20.70 2.24 -11.35
CA GLY A 32 -21.60 1.64 -12.36
C GLY A 32 -20.81 1.21 -13.61
N ASP A 33 -21.19 1.75 -14.79
CA ASP A 33 -20.52 1.47 -16.06
C ASP A 33 -19.39 2.48 -16.39
N VAL A 34 -19.09 3.41 -15.49
CA VAL A 34 -18.04 4.42 -15.71
C VAL A 34 -16.73 3.95 -15.09
N GLU A 35 -15.70 3.85 -15.95
CA GLU A 35 -14.34 3.55 -15.54
C GLU A 35 -13.56 4.83 -15.22
N HIS A 36 -12.85 4.82 -14.10
CA HIS A 36 -11.95 5.89 -13.68
C HIS A 36 -10.55 5.31 -13.45
N VAL A 37 -9.53 6.02 -13.93
CA VAL A 37 -8.12 5.70 -13.66
C VAL A 37 -7.79 6.16 -12.23
N ASP A 38 -7.47 5.23 -11.33
CA ASP A 38 -7.26 5.50 -9.89
C ASP A 38 -6.27 6.64 -9.63
N ALA A 39 -5.16 6.67 -10.37
CA ALA A 39 -4.11 7.69 -10.22
C ALA A 39 -4.53 9.10 -10.71
N GLU A 40 -5.62 9.22 -11.46
CA GLU A 40 -6.09 10.47 -12.07
C GLU A 40 -7.36 11.01 -11.40
N MET A 41 -7.92 10.25 -10.43
CA MET A 41 -9.15 10.67 -9.76
C MET A 41 -8.93 11.90 -8.88
N ASP A 42 -9.95 12.78 -8.87
CA ASP A 42 -10.05 13.85 -7.88
C ASP A 42 -10.39 13.24 -6.50
N LEU A 43 -9.35 13.14 -5.66
CA LEU A 43 -9.45 12.54 -4.33
C LEU A 43 -10.43 13.26 -3.42
N ASP A 44 -10.45 14.59 -3.45
CA ASP A 44 -11.33 15.40 -2.59
C ASP A 44 -12.79 15.19 -2.98
N ALA A 45 -13.08 15.23 -4.28
CA ALA A 45 -14.41 14.99 -4.81
C ALA A 45 -14.88 13.56 -4.56
N PHE A 46 -14.02 12.55 -4.70
CA PHE A 46 -14.32 11.15 -4.42
C PHE A 46 -14.60 10.93 -2.95
N TYR A 47 -13.70 11.39 -2.08
CA TYR A 47 -13.81 11.15 -0.64
C TYR A 47 -14.94 11.93 0.03
N ALA A 48 -15.33 13.08 -0.50
CA ALA A 48 -16.54 13.80 -0.03
C ALA A 48 -17.82 12.94 -0.18
N ARG A 49 -17.89 12.07 -1.20
CA ARG A 49 -19.03 11.19 -1.48
C ARG A 49 -18.93 9.81 -0.81
N LEU A 50 -17.72 9.36 -0.43
CA LEU A 50 -17.47 8.01 0.03
C LEU A 50 -18.36 7.56 1.22
N PRO A 51 -18.65 8.39 2.24
CA PRO A 51 -19.52 7.98 3.34
C PRO A 51 -20.93 7.56 2.90
N GLN A 52 -21.46 8.15 1.81
CA GLN A 52 -22.77 7.86 1.26
C GLN A 52 -22.78 6.60 0.37
N MET A 53 -21.63 6.11 -0.04
CA MET A 53 -21.48 4.93 -0.92
C MET A 53 -21.59 3.58 -0.18
N SER A 54 -21.87 3.59 1.12
CA SER A 54 -21.89 2.35 1.93
C SER A 54 -22.86 1.27 1.41
N ASP A 55 -23.92 1.66 0.70
CA ASP A 55 -24.90 0.73 0.15
C ASP A 55 -24.58 0.30 -1.28
N ASP A 56 -23.97 1.18 -2.06
CA ASP A 56 -23.55 0.95 -3.44
C ASP A 56 -22.07 1.36 -3.60
N ILE A 57 -21.18 0.48 -3.12
CA ILE A 57 -19.74 0.72 -3.14
C ILE A 57 -19.21 0.49 -4.56
N PRO A 58 -18.46 1.45 -5.15
CA PRO A 58 -17.77 1.25 -6.41
C PRO A 58 -16.88 -0.01 -6.38
N THR A 59 -16.68 -0.63 -7.53
CA THR A 59 -15.78 -1.77 -7.66
C THR A 59 -14.41 -1.33 -8.18
N SER A 60 -13.42 -2.19 -8.10
CA SER A 60 -12.08 -1.91 -8.62
C SER A 60 -11.55 -3.07 -9.46
N SER A 61 -10.65 -2.75 -10.39
CA SER A 61 -9.87 -3.76 -11.09
C SER A 61 -8.37 -3.45 -11.06
N GLN A 62 -7.58 -4.51 -11.18
CA GLN A 62 -6.14 -4.42 -11.40
C GLN A 62 -5.83 -3.91 -12.81
N PRO A 63 -4.61 -3.45 -13.11
CA PRO A 63 -4.18 -3.16 -14.47
C PRO A 63 -4.38 -4.35 -15.39
N SER A 64 -4.74 -4.08 -16.65
CA SER A 64 -4.96 -5.16 -17.63
C SER A 64 -3.64 -5.89 -17.96
N GLN A 65 -3.76 -7.12 -18.40
CA GLN A 65 -2.62 -7.90 -18.94
C GLN A 65 -1.91 -7.14 -20.06
N GLN A 66 -2.68 -6.48 -20.94
CA GLN A 66 -2.15 -5.70 -22.05
C GLN A 66 -1.34 -4.49 -21.56
N ALA A 67 -1.83 -3.75 -20.55
CA ALA A 67 -1.12 -2.60 -20.01
C ALA A 67 0.26 -2.98 -19.42
N PHE A 68 0.33 -4.12 -18.73
CA PHE A 68 1.61 -4.65 -18.25
C PHE A 68 2.53 -5.08 -19.39
N GLU A 69 1.99 -5.82 -20.39
CA GLU A 69 2.80 -6.28 -21.53
C GLU A 69 3.35 -5.10 -22.33
N GLU A 70 2.55 -4.07 -22.61
CA GLU A 70 3.00 -2.86 -23.30
C GLU A 70 4.12 -2.14 -22.53
N TYR A 71 4.04 -2.08 -21.20
CA TYR A 71 5.09 -1.49 -20.38
C TYR A 71 6.39 -2.32 -20.47
N PHE A 72 6.31 -3.63 -20.27
CA PHE A 72 7.47 -4.52 -20.29
C PHE A 72 8.09 -4.64 -21.69
N GLU A 73 7.30 -4.62 -22.75
CA GLU A 73 7.79 -4.63 -24.13
C GLU A 73 8.59 -3.35 -24.44
N ARG A 74 8.11 -2.19 -24.00
CA ARG A 74 8.89 -0.94 -24.16
C ARG A 74 10.21 -1.01 -23.42
N ALA A 75 10.25 -1.52 -22.21
CA ALA A 75 11.49 -1.71 -21.46
C ALA A 75 12.44 -2.70 -22.19
N ALA A 76 11.89 -3.83 -22.65
CA ALA A 76 12.65 -4.85 -23.38
C ALA A 76 13.30 -4.30 -24.66
N VAL A 77 12.56 -3.51 -25.44
CA VAL A 77 13.08 -2.86 -26.67
C VAL A 77 14.21 -1.88 -26.36
N GLN A 78 14.17 -1.22 -25.20
CA GLN A 78 15.19 -0.29 -24.74
C GLN A 78 16.40 -1.00 -24.11
N GLY A 79 16.33 -2.31 -23.90
CA GLY A 79 17.35 -3.08 -23.19
C GLY A 79 17.38 -2.80 -21.69
N ASP A 80 16.26 -2.35 -21.14
CA ASP A 80 16.09 -2.09 -19.72
C ASP A 80 15.62 -3.34 -18.97
N GLU A 81 16.06 -3.49 -17.73
CA GLU A 81 15.50 -4.44 -16.77
C GLU A 81 14.35 -3.78 -15.98
N VAL A 82 13.39 -4.55 -15.49
CA VAL A 82 12.28 -3.98 -14.73
C VAL A 82 12.21 -4.58 -13.31
N LEU A 83 12.15 -3.71 -12.32
CA LEU A 83 11.77 -4.06 -10.94
C LEU A 83 10.34 -3.59 -10.68
N GLY A 84 9.39 -4.53 -10.58
CA GLY A 84 8.01 -4.27 -10.19
C GLY A 84 7.80 -4.53 -8.70
N VAL A 85 7.23 -3.56 -7.96
CA VAL A 85 6.95 -3.67 -6.51
C VAL A 85 5.49 -3.34 -6.28
N PHE A 86 4.67 -4.34 -5.98
CA PHE A 86 3.21 -4.24 -6.06
C PHE A 86 2.49 -4.54 -4.75
N ILE A 87 1.21 -4.13 -4.70
CA ILE A 87 0.25 -4.48 -3.66
C ILE A 87 0.24 -5.97 -3.37
N SER A 88 -0.11 -6.33 -2.14
CA SER A 88 -0.31 -7.70 -1.70
C SER A 88 -1.10 -8.56 -2.68
N SER A 89 -0.52 -9.70 -3.08
CA SER A 89 -1.18 -10.73 -3.89
C SER A 89 -2.42 -11.33 -3.23
N LYS A 90 -2.55 -11.17 -1.89
CA LYS A 90 -3.73 -11.61 -1.14
C LYS A 90 -4.91 -10.63 -1.28
N MET A 91 -4.64 -9.37 -1.62
CA MET A 91 -5.67 -8.32 -1.77
C MET A 91 -6.02 -8.04 -3.23
N SER A 92 -5.08 -8.23 -4.16
CA SER A 92 -5.24 -7.92 -5.58
C SER A 92 -4.48 -8.89 -6.47
N GLY A 93 -5.00 -9.14 -7.67
CA GLY A 93 -4.29 -9.92 -8.70
C GLY A 93 -3.18 -9.15 -9.43
N THR A 94 -2.83 -7.92 -9.01
CA THR A 94 -1.83 -7.04 -9.65
C THR A 94 -0.47 -7.72 -9.76
N PHE A 95 0.04 -8.28 -8.65
CA PHE A 95 1.31 -9.02 -8.64
C PHE A 95 1.31 -10.17 -9.64
N ASP A 96 0.27 -11.02 -9.63
CA ASP A 96 0.16 -12.17 -10.53
C ASP A 96 0.01 -11.73 -11.99
N GLY A 97 -0.72 -10.63 -12.24
CA GLY A 97 -0.87 -10.01 -13.56
C GLY A 97 0.47 -9.54 -14.11
N ALA A 98 1.23 -8.80 -13.32
CA ALA A 98 2.56 -8.34 -13.67
C ALA A 98 3.52 -9.51 -13.96
N LEU A 99 3.51 -10.53 -13.11
CA LEU A 99 4.37 -11.71 -13.29
C LEU A 99 4.03 -12.48 -14.57
N ARG A 100 2.73 -12.67 -14.87
CA ARG A 100 2.30 -13.32 -16.14
C ARG A 100 2.75 -12.50 -17.34
N ALA A 101 2.59 -11.18 -17.33
CA ALA A 101 2.99 -10.30 -18.41
C ALA A 101 4.52 -10.30 -18.60
N ALA A 102 5.28 -10.20 -17.52
CA ALA A 102 6.75 -10.25 -17.59
C ALA A 102 7.25 -11.57 -18.22
N ARG A 103 6.65 -12.71 -17.83
CA ARG A 103 6.98 -14.02 -18.43
C ARG A 103 6.61 -14.10 -19.91
N ALA A 104 5.46 -13.53 -20.30
CA ALA A 104 5.03 -13.51 -21.70
C ALA A 104 5.98 -12.66 -22.56
N VAL A 105 6.46 -11.52 -22.06
CA VAL A 105 7.43 -10.68 -22.75
C VAL A 105 8.80 -11.36 -22.83
N HIS A 106 9.28 -11.97 -21.74
CA HIS A 106 10.54 -12.73 -21.73
C HIS A 106 10.51 -13.90 -22.75
N ALA A 107 9.40 -14.61 -22.88
CA ALA A 107 9.26 -15.68 -23.83
C ALA A 107 9.39 -15.21 -25.31
N ARG A 108 9.07 -13.94 -25.58
CA ARG A 108 9.26 -13.30 -26.90
C ARG A 108 10.61 -12.59 -27.05
N ASN A 109 11.22 -12.18 -25.93
CA ASN A 109 12.52 -11.52 -25.87
C ASN A 109 13.32 -12.10 -24.70
N ILE A 110 14.15 -13.08 -24.99
CA ILE A 110 14.91 -13.84 -23.98
C ILE A 110 15.91 -13.00 -23.18
N ASP A 111 16.32 -11.86 -23.70
CA ASP A 111 17.24 -10.95 -23.02
C ASP A 111 16.53 -10.04 -22.00
N PHE A 112 15.18 -9.95 -22.06
CA PHE A 112 14.40 -9.18 -21.10
C PHE A 112 14.44 -9.84 -19.73
N LYS A 113 14.72 -9.03 -18.70
CA LYS A 113 14.74 -9.48 -17.30
C LYS A 113 13.83 -8.63 -16.44
N ALA A 114 13.14 -9.26 -15.53
CA ALA A 114 12.34 -8.58 -14.53
C ALA A 114 12.42 -9.26 -13.17
N ALA A 115 12.22 -8.49 -12.10
CA ALA A 115 11.94 -8.97 -10.77
C ALA A 115 10.59 -8.39 -10.33
N ILE A 116 9.67 -9.23 -9.87
CA ILE A 116 8.34 -8.82 -9.41
C ILE A 116 8.24 -9.13 -7.93
N VAL A 117 8.03 -8.08 -7.11
CA VAL A 117 7.98 -8.14 -5.65
C VAL A 117 6.54 -7.99 -5.17
N ASP A 118 6.11 -8.89 -4.30
CA ASP A 118 4.89 -8.80 -3.51
C ASP A 118 5.22 -8.13 -2.17
N THR A 119 4.65 -6.97 -1.90
CA THR A 119 4.90 -6.25 -0.64
C THR A 119 4.11 -6.81 0.55
N TYR A 120 3.18 -7.71 0.30
CA TYR A 120 2.20 -8.14 1.31
C TYR A 120 1.53 -6.98 2.03
N SER A 121 1.43 -5.83 1.39
CA SER A 121 0.83 -4.62 1.96
C SER A 121 0.20 -3.72 0.88
N THR A 122 -0.16 -2.50 1.27
CA THR A 122 -0.74 -1.44 0.43
C THR A 122 -0.46 -0.07 1.04
N GLY A 123 -0.80 1.02 0.34
CA GLY A 123 -0.59 2.38 0.82
C GLY A 123 0.89 2.69 1.04
N TRP A 124 1.19 3.56 2.01
CA TRP A 124 2.58 3.97 2.25
C TRP A 124 3.45 2.85 2.86
N ASP A 125 2.84 1.82 3.41
CA ASP A 125 3.53 0.59 3.83
C ASP A 125 4.16 -0.13 2.62
N GLN A 126 3.42 -0.22 1.50
CA GLN A 126 3.95 -0.66 0.20
C GLN A 126 4.97 0.35 -0.35
N ALA A 127 4.70 1.66 -0.25
CA ALA A 127 5.60 2.70 -0.74
C ALA A 127 7.00 2.61 -0.11
N TYR A 128 7.10 2.28 1.18
CA TYR A 128 8.42 2.09 1.81
C TYR A 128 9.24 0.97 1.16
N CYS A 129 8.60 -0.10 0.68
CA CYS A 129 9.29 -1.15 -0.08
C CYS A 129 9.77 -0.63 -1.44
N VAL A 130 8.94 0.19 -2.13
CA VAL A 130 9.31 0.86 -3.38
C VAL A 130 10.50 1.79 -3.17
N LEU A 131 10.46 2.61 -2.09
CA LEU A 131 11.53 3.55 -1.75
C LEU A 131 12.83 2.84 -1.37
N ALA A 132 12.77 1.67 -0.74
CA ALA A 132 13.94 0.84 -0.45
C ALA A 132 14.61 0.35 -1.75
N ALA A 133 13.80 -0.13 -2.71
CA ALA A 133 14.28 -0.51 -4.04
C ALA A 133 14.89 0.70 -4.78
N GLN A 134 14.21 1.84 -4.77
CA GLN A 134 14.68 3.07 -5.41
C GLN A 134 16.04 3.51 -4.86
N LYS A 135 16.21 3.50 -3.54
CA LYS A 135 17.49 3.84 -2.88
C LYS A 135 18.62 2.87 -3.28
N ALA A 136 18.31 1.57 -3.46
CA ALA A 136 19.28 0.59 -3.91
C ALA A 136 19.69 0.85 -5.38
N ILE A 137 18.73 1.07 -6.28
CA ILE A 137 18.96 1.41 -7.67
C ILE A 137 19.83 2.68 -7.80
N ALA A 138 19.49 3.72 -7.03
CA ALA A 138 20.24 4.99 -7.04
C ALA A 138 21.70 4.83 -6.58
N ARG A 139 22.02 3.77 -5.82
CA ARG A 139 23.38 3.42 -5.40
C ARG A 139 24.10 2.50 -6.39
N GLY A 140 23.47 2.16 -7.51
CA GLY A 140 24.04 1.28 -8.54
C GLY A 140 23.91 -0.22 -8.26
N ALA A 141 22.99 -0.61 -7.38
CA ALA A 141 22.70 -2.01 -7.09
C ALA A 141 22.10 -2.72 -8.33
N SER A 142 22.36 -4.01 -8.46
CA SER A 142 21.77 -4.88 -9.48
C SER A 142 20.25 -5.05 -9.27
N LEU A 143 19.56 -5.58 -10.29
CA LEU A 143 18.15 -5.92 -10.22
C LEU A 143 17.84 -6.82 -9.01
N GLU A 144 18.67 -7.85 -8.79
CA GLU A 144 18.50 -8.80 -7.69
C GLU A 144 18.70 -8.14 -6.32
N GLU A 145 19.75 -7.32 -6.16
CA GLU A 145 20.01 -6.59 -4.91
C GLU A 145 18.92 -5.56 -4.61
N SER A 146 18.43 -4.86 -5.64
CA SER A 146 17.34 -3.89 -5.49
C SER A 146 16.01 -4.57 -5.12
N ALA A 147 15.71 -5.73 -5.69
CA ALA A 147 14.54 -6.52 -5.34
C ALA A 147 14.64 -7.04 -3.90
N ARG A 148 15.82 -7.51 -3.46
CA ARG A 148 16.04 -7.92 -2.07
C ARG A 148 15.86 -6.75 -1.09
N ALA A 149 16.31 -5.55 -1.43
CA ALA A 149 16.10 -4.37 -0.59
C ALA A 149 14.60 -4.07 -0.39
N ALA A 150 13.77 -4.23 -1.43
CA ALA A 150 12.33 -4.12 -1.30
C ALA A 150 11.73 -5.19 -0.39
N VAL A 151 12.14 -6.45 -0.54
CA VAL A 151 11.67 -7.58 0.29
C VAL A 151 12.08 -7.42 1.76
N GLU A 152 13.31 -7.00 2.04
CA GLU A 152 13.78 -6.74 3.40
C GLU A 152 13.02 -5.59 4.08
N ALA A 153 12.55 -4.62 3.30
CA ALA A 153 11.72 -3.53 3.82
C ALA A 153 10.35 -4.01 4.30
N VAL A 154 9.79 -5.09 3.73
CA VAL A 154 8.48 -5.62 4.13
C VAL A 154 8.41 -5.90 5.65
N GLU A 155 9.43 -6.50 6.23
CA GLU A 155 9.44 -6.82 7.66
C GLU A 155 9.70 -5.59 8.55
N ARG A 156 10.17 -4.48 7.98
CA ARG A 156 10.51 -3.24 8.70
C ARG A 156 9.44 -2.17 8.64
N THR A 157 8.33 -2.43 7.92
CA THR A 157 7.26 -1.46 7.72
C THR A 157 5.97 -1.92 8.39
N ARG A 158 5.13 -0.97 8.78
CA ARG A 158 3.79 -1.24 9.31
C ARG A 158 2.82 -0.13 8.95
N PHE A 159 1.60 -0.51 8.65
CA PHE A 159 0.46 0.38 8.50
C PHE A 159 -0.56 0.08 9.60
N LEU A 160 -0.80 1.04 10.49
CA LEU A 160 -1.84 1.01 11.50
C LEU A 160 -2.97 1.91 11.03
N PHE A 161 -4.19 1.40 10.96
CA PHE A 161 -5.34 2.19 10.55
C PHE A 161 -6.60 1.80 11.29
N SER A 162 -7.50 2.74 11.43
CA SER A 162 -8.78 2.53 12.10
C SER A 162 -9.91 3.04 11.21
N PRO A 163 -10.67 2.14 10.57
CA PRO A 163 -11.86 2.50 9.82
C PRO A 163 -13.00 2.84 10.78
N THR A 164 -13.89 3.73 10.34
CA THR A 164 -15.09 4.10 11.13
C THR A 164 -16.07 2.94 11.32
N ASN A 165 -16.07 2.00 10.36
CA ASN A 165 -16.81 0.74 10.40
C ASN A 165 -16.16 -0.29 9.46
N LEU A 166 -16.60 -1.54 9.51
CA LEU A 166 -16.07 -2.64 8.71
C LEU A 166 -16.88 -2.94 7.43
N THR A 167 -17.89 -2.13 7.10
CA THR A 167 -18.83 -2.37 5.99
C THR A 167 -18.09 -2.45 4.66
N PHE A 168 -17.20 -1.50 4.39
CA PHE A 168 -16.44 -1.43 3.15
C PHE A 168 -15.49 -2.64 3.01
N LEU A 169 -14.72 -2.97 4.05
CA LEU A 169 -13.84 -4.15 4.06
C LEU A 169 -14.63 -5.46 3.89
N GLN A 170 -15.82 -5.54 4.48
CA GLN A 170 -16.68 -6.72 4.36
C GLN A 170 -17.27 -6.85 2.96
N LYS A 171 -17.92 -5.81 2.44
CA LYS A 171 -18.53 -5.81 1.10
C LYS A 171 -17.47 -5.95 0.00
N GLY A 172 -16.31 -5.32 0.17
CA GLY A 172 -15.17 -5.42 -0.73
C GLY A 172 -14.43 -6.76 -0.67
N GLY A 173 -14.72 -7.63 0.29
CA GLY A 173 -14.09 -8.95 0.43
C GLY A 173 -12.63 -8.92 0.93
N ARG A 174 -12.08 -7.77 1.31
CA ARG A 174 -10.71 -7.59 1.79
C ARG A 174 -10.62 -7.46 3.31
N ILE A 175 -11.61 -7.99 4.03
CA ILE A 175 -11.70 -7.89 5.50
C ILE A 175 -10.67 -8.76 6.24
N GLY A 176 -10.13 -9.81 5.62
CA GLY A 176 -9.15 -10.70 6.24
C GLY A 176 -9.64 -11.31 7.55
N ALA A 177 -8.72 -11.44 8.51
CA ALA A 177 -9.02 -11.97 9.85
C ALA A 177 -9.92 -11.04 10.68
N ALA A 178 -10.03 -9.74 10.36
CA ALA A 178 -10.95 -8.81 10.99
C ALA A 178 -12.43 -9.22 10.81
N LYS A 179 -12.74 -10.20 9.93
CA LYS A 179 -14.07 -10.84 9.80
C LYS A 179 -14.59 -11.38 11.14
N ALA A 180 -13.70 -11.80 12.03
CA ALA A 180 -14.08 -12.26 13.37
C ALA A 180 -14.75 -11.17 14.24
N LEU A 181 -14.64 -9.90 13.86
CA LEU A 181 -15.31 -8.78 14.54
C LEU A 181 -16.75 -8.58 14.10
N LEU A 182 -17.17 -9.17 12.97
CA LEU A 182 -18.54 -9.10 12.48
C LEU A 182 -19.45 -9.92 13.36
N GLY A 183 -20.63 -9.37 13.65
CA GLY A 183 -21.64 -10.06 14.48
C GLY A 183 -21.53 -9.80 15.99
N ASN A 184 -20.57 -9.04 16.46
CA ASN A 184 -20.54 -8.58 17.84
C ASN A 184 -21.61 -7.48 18.05
N LEU A 185 -22.52 -7.70 18.98
CA LEU A 185 -23.59 -6.75 19.36
C LEU A 185 -23.06 -5.45 19.98
N VAL A 186 -21.78 -5.38 20.34
CA VAL A 186 -21.15 -4.21 20.94
C VAL A 186 -20.44 -3.39 19.85
N ARG A 187 -20.69 -2.09 19.85
CA ARG A 187 -20.03 -1.14 18.94
C ARG A 187 -18.52 -1.17 19.19
N ILE A 188 -17.78 -1.85 18.30
CA ILE A 188 -16.31 -1.98 18.35
C ILE A 188 -15.73 -1.18 17.19
N VAL A 189 -14.72 -0.36 17.51
CA VAL A 189 -13.86 0.33 16.55
C VAL A 189 -12.48 -0.33 16.61
N PRO A 190 -12.05 -1.05 15.56
CA PRO A 190 -10.80 -1.76 15.58
C PRO A 190 -9.61 -0.84 15.23
N VAL A 191 -8.43 -1.24 15.69
CA VAL A 191 -7.15 -0.88 15.06
C VAL A 191 -6.73 -2.06 14.23
N LEU A 192 -6.52 -1.83 12.95
CA LEU A 192 -6.10 -2.82 11.99
C LEU A 192 -4.65 -2.59 11.58
N THR A 193 -4.00 -3.68 11.18
CA THR A 193 -2.72 -3.68 10.46
C THR A 193 -2.81 -4.66 9.30
N VAL A 194 -1.80 -4.70 8.44
CA VAL A 194 -1.65 -5.74 7.43
C VAL A 194 -0.64 -6.77 7.93
N ARG A 195 -1.07 -8.03 8.02
CA ARG A 195 -0.23 -9.20 8.36
C ARG A 195 -0.45 -10.29 7.33
N ASP A 196 0.63 -10.94 6.90
CA ASP A 196 0.58 -12.00 5.87
C ASP A 196 -0.24 -11.60 4.63
N GLY A 197 -0.17 -10.33 4.26
CA GLY A 197 -0.83 -9.79 3.09
C GLY A 197 -2.31 -9.41 3.27
N MET A 198 -2.90 -9.54 4.46
CA MET A 198 -4.32 -9.27 4.71
C MET A 198 -4.54 -8.44 5.99
N PRO A 199 -5.64 -7.66 6.06
CA PRO A 199 -6.00 -6.94 7.28
C PRO A 199 -6.24 -7.86 8.47
N LEU A 200 -5.68 -7.46 9.61
CA LEU A 200 -5.81 -8.12 10.91
C LEU A 200 -6.12 -7.08 11.99
N ASP A 201 -7.01 -7.40 12.92
CA ASP A 201 -7.24 -6.58 14.11
C ASP A 201 -6.17 -6.85 15.17
N ILE A 202 -5.55 -5.77 15.67
CA ILE A 202 -4.52 -5.84 16.70
C ILE A 202 -4.88 -5.12 17.99
N ALA A 203 -5.90 -4.25 17.94
CA ALA A 203 -6.49 -3.63 19.11
C ALA A 203 -7.97 -3.31 18.85
N LYS A 204 -8.73 -3.09 19.94
CA LYS A 204 -10.17 -2.85 19.90
C LYS A 204 -10.54 -1.74 20.87
N ALA A 205 -11.33 -0.78 20.41
CA ALA A 205 -11.83 0.31 21.22
C ALA A 205 -13.34 0.48 21.06
N ARG A 206 -13.95 1.36 21.85
CA ARG A 206 -15.38 1.68 21.73
C ARG A 206 -15.64 2.99 20.97
N THR A 207 -14.58 3.77 20.72
CA THR A 207 -14.67 5.04 19.98
C THR A 207 -13.46 5.21 19.08
N GLN A 208 -13.63 5.96 17.98
CA GLN A 208 -12.55 6.27 17.03
C GLN A 208 -11.35 6.93 17.75
N LYS A 209 -11.63 7.91 18.62
CA LYS A 209 -10.58 8.58 19.40
C LYS A 209 -9.72 7.60 20.22
N LYS A 210 -10.36 6.60 20.88
CA LYS A 210 -9.62 5.58 21.63
C LYS A 210 -8.87 4.61 20.73
N ALA A 211 -9.42 4.26 19.56
CA ALA A 211 -8.72 3.41 18.60
C ALA A 211 -7.46 4.09 18.07
N ILE A 212 -7.56 5.36 17.70
CA ILE A 212 -6.40 6.14 17.23
C ILE A 212 -5.35 6.33 18.35
N ALA A 213 -5.78 6.54 19.60
CA ALA A 213 -4.85 6.58 20.73
C ALA A 213 -4.11 5.24 20.90
N GLN A 214 -4.80 4.09 20.77
CA GLN A 214 -4.16 2.77 20.80
C GLN A 214 -3.21 2.56 19.63
N ALA A 215 -3.58 3.00 18.42
CA ALA A 215 -2.69 2.95 17.27
C ALA A 215 -1.40 3.74 17.51
N PHE A 216 -1.53 4.92 18.15
CA PHE A 216 -0.37 5.74 18.50
C PHE A 216 0.54 5.06 19.53
N GLU A 217 -0.01 4.42 20.57
CA GLU A 217 0.82 3.70 21.55
C GLU A 217 1.57 2.52 20.93
N ILE A 218 0.96 1.81 19.97
CA ILE A 218 1.65 0.73 19.23
C ILE A 218 2.78 1.34 18.37
N PHE A 219 2.49 2.40 17.62
CA PHE A 219 3.48 3.12 16.81
C PHE A 219 4.66 3.59 17.66
N LYS A 220 4.37 4.22 18.82
CA LYS A 220 5.37 4.74 19.74
C LYS A 220 6.27 3.61 20.26
N ALA A 221 5.70 2.49 20.69
CA ALA A 221 6.45 1.35 21.17
C ALA A 221 7.38 0.78 20.09
N ASP A 222 6.88 0.60 18.85
CA ASP A 222 7.69 0.15 17.73
C ASP A 222 8.80 1.17 17.39
N ALA A 223 8.49 2.47 17.40
CA ALA A 223 9.44 3.53 17.10
C ALA A 223 10.60 3.56 18.10
N GLU A 224 10.28 3.47 19.39
CA GLU A 224 11.27 3.48 20.49
C GLU A 224 12.10 2.18 20.50
N GLU A 225 11.45 1.03 20.30
CA GLU A 225 12.14 -0.27 20.35
C GLU A 225 12.93 -0.54 19.08
N LYS A 226 12.37 -0.32 17.88
CA LYS A 226 12.95 -0.77 16.61
C LYS A 226 13.73 0.30 15.87
N GLY A 227 13.70 1.55 16.33
CA GLY A 227 14.40 2.69 15.73
C GLY A 227 13.66 3.20 14.49
N LEU A 228 12.76 4.16 14.70
CA LEU A 228 11.98 4.79 13.64
C LEU A 228 12.88 5.48 12.61
N GLU A 229 12.66 5.19 11.33
CA GLU A 229 13.31 5.87 10.20
C GLU A 229 12.40 6.93 9.58
N ASP A 230 11.13 6.59 9.34
CA ASP A 230 10.14 7.52 8.79
C ASP A 230 8.71 7.13 9.15
N ALA A 231 7.80 8.12 9.06
CA ALA A 231 6.37 7.94 9.29
C ALA A 231 5.55 8.88 8.40
N VAL A 232 4.37 8.42 7.99
CA VAL A 232 3.37 9.17 7.22
C VAL A 232 1.99 8.93 7.84
N VAL A 233 1.26 10.01 8.11
CA VAL A 233 -0.15 9.92 8.52
C VAL A 233 -1.02 9.77 7.28
N HIS A 234 -1.94 8.81 7.30
CA HIS A 234 -2.86 8.55 6.21
C HIS A 234 -4.31 8.84 6.60
N TYR A 235 -5.10 9.25 5.61
CA TYR A 235 -6.54 9.42 5.76
C TYR A 235 -7.32 8.91 4.54
N ILE A 236 -8.59 8.58 4.79
CA ILE A 236 -9.64 8.30 3.80
C ILE A 236 -10.85 9.10 4.21
N GLY A 237 -11.29 10.03 3.37
CA GLY A 237 -12.32 11.02 3.71
C GLY A 237 -11.72 12.41 3.92
N SER A 238 -12.20 13.16 4.95
CA SER A 238 -11.64 14.48 5.27
C SER A 238 -10.22 14.38 5.83
N PRO A 239 -9.30 15.28 5.44
CA PRO A 239 -7.97 15.39 6.03
C PRO A 239 -7.95 16.02 7.43
N ASP A 240 -9.07 16.64 7.89
CA ASP A 240 -9.07 17.51 9.07
C ASP A 240 -8.63 16.79 10.34
N ASP A 241 -9.28 15.66 10.66
CA ASP A 241 -8.94 14.88 11.87
C ASP A 241 -7.51 14.32 11.81
N ALA A 242 -7.07 13.88 10.62
CA ALA A 242 -5.72 13.35 10.41
C ALA A 242 -4.66 14.45 10.57
N THR A 243 -4.92 15.64 10.03
CA THR A 243 -4.05 16.82 10.15
C THR A 243 -3.96 17.31 11.59
N GLU A 244 -5.11 17.37 12.29
CA GLU A 244 -5.12 17.74 13.72
C GLU A 244 -4.35 16.71 14.55
N TRP A 245 -4.56 15.43 14.33
CA TRP A 245 -3.83 14.36 15.01
C TRP A 245 -2.33 14.40 14.73
N ALA A 246 -1.94 14.60 13.48
CA ALA A 246 -0.55 14.76 13.10
C ALA A 246 0.09 15.89 13.92
N ARG A 247 -0.51 17.09 13.86
CA ARG A 247 0.04 18.30 14.52
C ARG A 247 0.03 18.22 16.05
N THR A 248 -0.99 17.62 16.66
CA THR A 248 -1.17 17.65 18.12
C THR A 248 -0.57 16.46 18.85
N VAL A 249 -0.33 15.33 18.16
CA VAL A 249 0.11 14.08 18.78
C VAL A 249 1.38 13.53 18.14
N VAL A 250 1.38 13.35 16.80
CA VAL A 250 2.49 12.66 16.12
C VAL A 250 3.73 13.52 16.03
N GLU A 251 3.61 14.77 15.56
CA GLU A 251 4.74 15.71 15.42
C GLU A 251 5.42 16.05 16.74
N PRO A 252 4.69 16.29 17.86
CA PRO A 252 5.32 16.49 19.16
C PRO A 252 6.15 15.30 19.63
N PHE A 253 5.72 14.09 19.34
CA PHE A 253 6.49 12.87 19.62
C PHE A 253 7.73 12.75 18.72
N LEU A 254 7.59 13.05 17.43
CA LEU A 254 8.69 12.96 16.46
C LEU A 254 9.71 14.09 16.59
N GLY A 255 9.32 15.23 17.14
CA GLY A 255 10.12 16.46 17.15
C GLY A 255 10.31 17.07 15.74
N ARG A 256 9.50 16.65 14.77
CA ARG A 256 9.51 17.14 13.38
C ARG A 256 8.13 17.06 12.75
N ALA A 257 7.93 17.78 11.65
CA ALA A 257 6.73 17.66 10.84
C ALA A 257 6.61 16.25 10.26
N VAL A 258 5.36 15.79 10.10
CA VAL A 258 4.99 14.53 9.44
C VAL A 258 4.12 14.82 8.22
N ARG A 259 4.31 14.07 7.15
CA ARG A 259 3.43 14.17 5.98
C ARG A 259 2.05 13.61 6.31
N VAL A 260 1.01 14.30 5.86
CA VAL A 260 -0.38 13.82 5.91
C VAL A 260 -0.84 13.61 4.47
N LEU A 261 -1.07 12.37 4.09
CA LEU A 261 -1.36 11.99 2.72
C LEU A 261 -2.64 11.15 2.63
N PRO A 262 -3.47 11.37 1.61
CA PRO A 262 -4.56 10.46 1.30
C PRO A 262 -3.99 9.10 0.85
N VAL A 263 -4.75 8.03 1.00
CA VAL A 263 -4.52 6.80 0.25
C VAL A 263 -5.23 6.87 -1.11
N SER A 264 -4.97 5.93 -2.03
CA SER A 264 -5.63 5.93 -3.33
C SER A 264 -7.13 5.62 -3.20
N PRO A 265 -7.96 6.07 -4.17
CA PRO A 265 -9.39 5.75 -4.24
C PRO A 265 -9.68 4.25 -4.17
N VAL A 266 -8.87 3.41 -4.83
CA VAL A 266 -9.01 1.94 -4.78
C VAL A 266 -8.86 1.41 -3.36
N VAL A 267 -7.91 1.91 -2.56
CA VAL A 267 -7.82 1.54 -1.14
C VAL A 267 -9.02 2.11 -0.38
N GLY A 268 -9.39 3.36 -0.65
CA GLY A 268 -10.50 4.05 -0.01
C GLY A 268 -11.83 3.33 -0.13
N LEU A 269 -12.19 2.86 -1.34
CA LEU A 269 -13.45 2.15 -1.57
C LEU A 269 -13.53 0.78 -0.88
N HIS A 270 -12.37 0.15 -0.58
CA HIS A 270 -12.33 -1.11 0.16
C HIS A 270 -12.28 -0.93 1.68
N VAL A 271 -11.72 0.17 2.19
CA VAL A 271 -11.55 0.43 3.63
C VAL A 271 -12.67 1.29 4.19
N GLY A 272 -13.21 2.23 3.38
CA GLY A 272 -14.12 3.27 3.83
C GLY A 272 -13.40 4.37 4.62
N PRO A 273 -14.16 5.36 5.16
CA PRO A 273 -13.56 6.44 5.93
C PRO A 273 -12.71 5.93 7.08
N ALA A 274 -11.45 6.36 7.13
CA ALA A 274 -10.44 5.88 8.07
C ALA A 274 -9.31 6.90 8.25
N MET A 275 -8.53 6.72 9.30
CA MET A 275 -7.22 7.36 9.45
C MET A 275 -6.22 6.40 10.08
N GLY A 276 -4.94 6.68 9.89
CA GLY A 276 -3.88 5.82 10.39
C GLY A 276 -2.49 6.39 10.19
N ILE A 277 -1.49 5.56 10.45
CA ILE A 277 -0.08 5.89 10.29
C ILE A 277 0.65 4.72 9.66
N ALA A 278 1.41 4.98 8.61
CA ALA A 278 2.37 4.05 8.05
C ALA A 278 3.78 4.49 8.48
N TYR A 279 4.64 3.54 8.80
CA TYR A 279 6.01 3.83 9.24
C TYR A 279 7.00 2.72 8.88
N THR A 280 8.27 3.09 8.86
CA THR A 280 9.37 2.16 8.67
C THR A 280 10.40 2.32 9.79
N CYS A 281 10.99 1.19 10.20
CA CYS A 281 11.97 1.11 11.28
C CYS A 281 13.29 0.51 10.78
N ALA A 282 14.38 0.78 11.50
CA ALA A 282 15.70 0.24 11.20
C ALA A 282 15.79 -1.29 11.40
N ARG A 283 14.98 -1.82 12.33
CA ARG A 283 14.93 -3.26 12.66
C ARG A 283 13.57 -3.86 12.33
N PRO A 284 13.49 -5.16 12.03
CA PRO A 284 12.24 -5.85 11.77
C PRO A 284 11.20 -5.67 12.87
N LEU A 285 9.94 -5.52 12.45
CA LEU A 285 8.76 -5.40 13.30
C LEU A 285 8.14 -6.79 13.52
N GLU A 286 7.83 -7.12 14.76
CA GLU A 286 7.24 -8.41 15.08
C GLU A 286 5.85 -8.60 14.48
N GLY A 287 5.60 -9.79 13.98
CA GLY A 287 4.29 -10.22 13.50
C GLY A 287 3.84 -9.58 12.19
N LYS A 288 4.74 -9.05 11.36
CA LYS A 288 4.41 -8.63 9.99
C LYS A 288 4.19 -9.85 9.09
N LEU A 289 5.07 -10.83 9.20
CA LEU A 289 4.96 -12.14 8.56
C LEU A 289 4.96 -13.22 9.64
N THR A 290 4.07 -14.21 9.53
CA THR A 290 4.04 -15.37 10.43
C THR A 290 4.96 -16.50 9.95
N GLU A 291 5.19 -16.56 8.63
CA GLU A 291 6.08 -17.52 7.98
C GLU A 291 6.92 -16.82 6.92
N LYS A 292 8.10 -17.40 6.61
CA LYS A 292 8.89 -16.95 5.47
C LYS A 292 8.09 -17.16 4.18
N ALA A 293 7.80 -16.07 3.48
CA ALA A 293 7.16 -16.10 2.18
C ALA A 293 8.20 -15.79 1.09
N ASP A 294 8.05 -16.42 -0.07
CA ASP A 294 8.82 -16.02 -1.25
C ASP A 294 8.12 -14.83 -1.89
N LEU A 295 8.61 -13.63 -1.53
CA LEU A 295 8.00 -12.36 -1.91
C LEU A 295 8.53 -11.80 -3.23
N VAL A 296 9.43 -12.51 -3.91
CA VAL A 296 9.97 -12.05 -5.19
C VAL A 296 10.02 -13.18 -6.22
N ALA A 297 9.55 -12.87 -7.43
CA ALA A 297 9.68 -13.75 -8.58
C ALA A 297 10.62 -13.13 -9.61
N PHE A 298 11.66 -13.85 -9.99
CA PHE A 298 12.57 -13.46 -11.06
C PHE A 298 12.14 -14.05 -12.40
N VAL A 299 12.21 -13.21 -13.45
CA VAL A 299 11.99 -13.56 -14.86
C VAL A 299 13.30 -13.30 -15.58
N ARG A 300 13.98 -14.40 -15.97
CA ARG A 300 15.33 -14.37 -16.58
C ARG A 300 15.65 -15.69 -17.31
#